data_5fe7ffbaa1809f46421cb48e1dedfa36
#
_entry.id   5fe7ffbaa1809f46421cb48e1dedfa36
#
_cell.length_a   1.000
_cell.length_b   1.000
_cell.length_c   1.000
_cell.angle_alpha   90.00
_cell.angle_beta   90.00
_cell.angle_gamma   90.00
#
_symmetry.space_group_name_H-M   'P 1'
#
loop_
_entity.id
_entity.type
_entity.pdbx_description
1 polymer ?
#
loop_
_entity_poly.entity_id
_entity_poly.type
_entity_poly.pdbx_seq_one_letter_code
_entity_poly.pdbx_strand_id
1 'polypeptide(L)'
;MISKPDNLRKILKEKPFIPIPSCFDALSAKLIQQANFDVTFMSGFAASASRIGSPDLGLMTFSEVFDQANNICNAIDIPMIVDGDTGYGNAMNVRRTLKECSKAGCAGILIEDQLAPKRCGHTVSYTHLTLPTKVT
;
A
#
# COMPACT_ATOMS: atom_id res chain seq x y z
N MET A 1 -6.91 17.27 -16.68
CA MET A 1 -7.24 16.06 -15.90
C MET A 1 -6.96 16.30 -14.43
N ILE A 2 -7.86 15.85 -13.56
CA ILE A 2 -7.62 15.91 -12.11
C ILE A 2 -6.51 14.92 -11.74
N SER A 3 -5.63 15.29 -10.82
CA SER A 3 -4.56 14.38 -10.38
C SER A 3 -5.11 13.19 -9.61
N LYS A 4 -4.41 12.05 -9.63
CA LYS A 4 -4.85 10.86 -8.86
C LYS A 4 -4.98 11.15 -7.36
N PRO A 5 -4.08 11.90 -6.70
CA PRO A 5 -4.27 12.30 -5.31
C PRO A 5 -5.51 13.16 -5.07
N ASP A 6 -5.80 14.11 -5.97
CA ASP A 6 -6.98 14.95 -5.82
C ASP A 6 -8.27 14.17 -6.08
N ASN A 7 -8.22 13.22 -7.01
CA ASN A 7 -9.33 12.31 -7.25
C ASN A 7 -9.61 11.44 -6.01
N LEU A 8 -8.57 10.90 -5.38
CA LEU A 8 -8.72 10.16 -4.13
C LEU A 8 -9.37 11.02 -3.03
N ARG A 9 -8.91 12.27 -2.85
CA ARG A 9 -9.50 13.19 -1.87
C ARG A 9 -10.95 13.47 -2.15
N LYS A 10 -11.31 13.62 -3.43
CA LYS A 10 -12.70 13.83 -3.85
C LYS A 10 -13.56 12.62 -3.51
N ILE A 11 -13.13 11.42 -3.89
CA ILE A 11 -13.84 10.17 -3.61
C ILE A 11 -14.08 10.01 -2.11
N LEU A 12 -13.05 10.24 -1.30
CA LEU A 12 -13.13 10.13 0.16
C LEU A 12 -14.10 11.12 0.79
N LYS A 13 -14.35 12.27 0.16
CA LYS A 13 -15.30 13.26 0.65
C LYS A 13 -16.74 12.97 0.22
N GLU A 14 -16.91 12.43 -0.96
CA GLU A 14 -18.23 12.29 -1.57
C GLU A 14 -18.91 10.98 -1.22
N LYS A 15 -18.15 9.93 -0.92
CA LYS A 15 -18.69 8.60 -0.66
C LYS A 15 -18.59 8.23 0.82
N PRO A 16 -19.71 7.84 1.45
CA PRO A 16 -19.70 7.43 2.87
C PRO A 16 -19.03 6.08 3.10
N PHE A 17 -18.90 5.27 2.05
CA PHE A 17 -18.26 3.98 2.08
C PHE A 17 -17.58 3.70 0.75
N ILE A 18 -16.34 3.21 0.80
CA ILE A 18 -15.54 2.93 -0.38
C ILE A 18 -14.89 1.56 -0.21
N PRO A 19 -15.27 0.56 -0.99
CA PRO A 19 -14.53 -0.69 -1.02
C PRO A 19 -13.21 -0.48 -1.76
N ILE A 20 -12.12 -0.87 -1.13
CA ILE A 20 -10.76 -0.72 -1.69
C ILE A 20 -10.13 -2.11 -1.80
N PRO A 21 -10.33 -2.81 -2.91
CA PRO A 21 -9.70 -4.10 -3.12
C PRO A 21 -8.20 -3.98 -3.28
N SER A 22 -7.47 -5.00 -2.82
CA SER A 22 -6.02 -5.03 -2.88
C SER A 22 -5.53 -5.60 -4.20
N CYS A 23 -4.55 -4.93 -4.79
CA CYS A 23 -3.76 -5.44 -5.92
C CYS A 23 -2.33 -5.76 -5.47
N PHE A 24 -1.62 -6.50 -6.29
CA PHE A 24 -0.23 -6.86 -6.04
C PHE A 24 0.64 -6.77 -7.32
N ASP A 25 0.02 -6.61 -8.47
CA ASP A 25 0.69 -6.41 -9.76
C ASP A 25 -0.19 -5.61 -10.73
N ALA A 26 0.35 -5.30 -11.89
CA ALA A 26 -0.35 -4.51 -12.89
C ALA A 26 -1.59 -5.23 -13.45
N LEU A 27 -1.59 -6.57 -13.50
CA LEU A 27 -2.73 -7.34 -13.98
C LEU A 27 -3.89 -7.28 -12.99
N SER A 28 -3.64 -7.60 -11.73
CA SER A 28 -4.66 -7.53 -10.69
C SER A 28 -5.25 -6.12 -10.56
N ALA A 29 -4.41 -5.08 -10.67
CA ALA A 29 -4.87 -3.70 -10.65
C ALA A 29 -5.78 -3.36 -11.84
N LYS A 30 -5.46 -3.84 -13.04
CA LYS A 30 -6.33 -3.67 -14.22
C LYS A 30 -7.67 -4.38 -14.06
N LEU A 31 -7.67 -5.59 -13.51
CA LEU A 31 -8.92 -6.32 -13.25
C LEU A 31 -9.81 -5.57 -12.24
N ILE A 32 -9.21 -4.97 -11.20
CA ILE A 32 -9.92 -4.14 -10.23
C ILE A 32 -10.54 -2.92 -10.93
N GLN A 33 -9.79 -2.23 -11.77
CA GLN A 33 -10.31 -1.09 -12.53
C GLN A 33 -11.44 -1.51 -13.47
N GLN A 34 -11.30 -2.64 -14.16
CA GLN A 34 -12.33 -3.17 -15.05
C GLN A 34 -13.61 -3.59 -14.30
N ALA A 35 -13.47 -3.99 -13.05
CA ALA A 35 -14.59 -4.29 -12.17
C ALA A 35 -15.27 -3.03 -11.59
N ASN A 36 -14.89 -1.85 -12.07
CA ASN A 36 -15.45 -0.55 -11.71
C ASN A 36 -15.27 -0.15 -10.24
N PHE A 37 -14.18 -0.53 -9.62
CA PHE A 37 -13.79 0.02 -8.34
C PHE A 37 -13.13 1.39 -8.53
N ASP A 38 -13.41 2.29 -7.60
CA ASP A 38 -12.90 3.68 -7.68
C ASP A 38 -11.46 3.84 -7.20
N VAL A 39 -10.99 2.95 -6.33
CA VAL A 39 -9.69 3.03 -5.66
C VAL A 39 -9.15 1.61 -5.49
N THR A 40 -7.84 1.47 -5.52
CA THR A 40 -7.17 0.20 -5.18
C THR A 40 -6.05 0.43 -4.17
N PHE A 41 -5.63 -0.64 -3.50
CA PHE A 41 -4.54 -0.64 -2.54
C PHE A 41 -3.49 -1.67 -2.95
N MET A 42 -2.23 -1.25 -3.07
CA MET A 42 -1.15 -2.21 -3.27
C MET A 42 -0.74 -2.79 -1.92
N SER A 43 -1.09 -4.07 -1.71
CA SER A 43 -0.78 -4.78 -0.47
C SER A 43 0.67 -5.24 -0.43
N GLY A 44 1.40 -4.86 0.62
CA GLY A 44 2.75 -5.36 0.87
C GLY A 44 2.80 -6.87 1.05
N PHE A 45 1.81 -7.42 1.78
CA PHE A 45 1.67 -8.87 1.97
C PHE A 45 1.53 -9.63 0.64
N ALA A 46 0.60 -9.20 -0.22
CA ALA A 46 0.35 -9.88 -1.48
C ALA A 46 1.50 -9.65 -2.47
N ALA A 47 2.13 -8.47 -2.45
CA ALA A 47 3.30 -8.17 -3.25
C ALA A 47 4.51 -9.03 -2.84
N SER A 48 4.77 -9.20 -1.54
CA SER A 48 5.82 -10.08 -1.04
C SER A 48 5.60 -11.52 -1.47
N ALA A 49 4.37 -12.02 -1.29
CA ALA A 49 4.02 -13.38 -1.68
C ALA A 49 4.19 -13.62 -3.19
N SER A 50 3.76 -12.67 -4.03
CA SER A 50 3.79 -12.85 -5.48
C SER A 50 5.16 -12.59 -6.09
N ARG A 51 5.94 -11.64 -5.55
CA ARG A 51 7.21 -11.23 -6.14
C ARG A 51 8.39 -12.07 -5.67
N ILE A 52 8.43 -12.41 -4.39
CA ILE A 52 9.56 -13.15 -3.81
C ILE A 52 9.16 -14.47 -3.14
N GLY A 53 7.89 -14.85 -3.19
CA GLY A 53 7.40 -16.10 -2.63
C GLY A 53 7.58 -16.20 -1.11
N SER A 54 7.61 -15.09 -0.41
CA SER A 54 7.91 -15.02 1.02
C SER A 54 6.81 -14.29 1.80
N PRO A 55 6.67 -14.60 3.09
CA PRO A 55 5.75 -13.87 3.94
C PRO A 55 6.18 -12.40 4.11
N ASP A 56 5.23 -11.57 4.49
CA ASP A 56 5.43 -10.14 4.71
C ASP A 56 6.14 -9.87 6.05
N LEU A 57 7.44 -9.96 6.04
CA LEU A 57 8.32 -9.75 7.19
C LEU A 57 9.30 -8.59 6.97
N GLY A 58 8.96 -7.69 6.06
CA GLY A 58 9.86 -6.60 5.71
C GLY A 58 11.07 -7.04 4.89
N LEU A 59 10.93 -8.11 4.11
CA LEU A 59 12.03 -8.65 3.30
C LEU A 59 12.23 -7.90 1.99
N MET A 60 11.16 -7.31 1.45
CA MET A 60 11.25 -6.52 0.24
C MET A 60 11.97 -5.20 0.50
N THR A 61 12.86 -4.85 -0.40
CA THR A 61 13.53 -3.55 -0.37
C THR A 61 12.61 -2.44 -0.91
N PHE A 62 12.92 -1.19 -0.57
CA PHE A 62 12.20 -0.05 -1.14
C PHE A 62 12.21 -0.07 -2.68
N SER A 63 13.32 -0.45 -3.29
CA SER A 63 13.43 -0.48 -4.75
C SER A 63 12.48 -1.49 -5.38
N GLU A 64 12.29 -2.64 -4.77
CA GLU A 64 11.35 -3.66 -5.24
C GLU A 64 9.90 -3.22 -5.10
N VAL A 65 9.55 -2.60 -3.97
CA VAL A 65 8.21 -2.06 -3.73
C VAL A 65 7.93 -0.89 -4.67
N PHE A 66 8.89 0.01 -4.86
CA PHE A 66 8.77 1.15 -5.75
C PHE A 66 8.56 0.70 -7.21
N ASP A 67 9.35 -0.27 -7.68
CA ASP A 67 9.20 -0.82 -9.04
C ASP A 67 7.78 -1.40 -9.24
N GLN A 68 7.30 -2.17 -8.27
CA GLN A 68 5.96 -2.72 -8.32
C GLN A 68 4.88 -1.63 -8.36
N ALA A 69 4.99 -0.64 -7.47
CA ALA A 69 4.04 0.47 -7.40
C ALA A 69 4.04 1.29 -8.69
N ASN A 70 5.21 1.57 -9.26
CA ASN A 70 5.35 2.29 -10.51
C ASN A 70 4.68 1.54 -11.67
N ASN A 71 4.89 0.23 -11.78
CA ASN A 71 4.26 -0.60 -12.82
C ASN A 71 2.73 -0.60 -12.68
N ILE A 72 2.21 -0.70 -11.46
CA ILE A 72 0.77 -0.61 -11.21
C ILE A 72 0.24 0.77 -11.58
N CYS A 73 0.87 1.85 -11.11
CA CYS A 73 0.42 3.22 -11.38
C CYS A 73 0.37 3.55 -12.87
N ASN A 74 1.29 2.99 -13.66
CA ASN A 74 1.30 3.17 -15.11
C ASN A 74 0.23 2.33 -15.83
N ALA A 75 -0.28 1.30 -15.20
CA ALA A 75 -1.23 0.38 -15.80
C ALA A 75 -2.70 0.78 -15.60
N ILE A 76 -3.01 1.65 -14.63
CA ILE A 76 -4.37 2.01 -14.24
C ILE A 76 -4.55 3.52 -14.15
N ASP A 77 -5.80 3.98 -14.27
CA ASP A 77 -6.17 5.39 -14.14
C ASP A 77 -6.77 5.71 -12.78
N ILE A 78 -7.32 4.72 -12.08
CA ILE A 78 -7.88 4.91 -10.75
C ILE A 78 -6.79 5.21 -9.72
N PRO A 79 -7.09 5.94 -8.64
CA PRO A 79 -6.17 6.17 -7.54
C PRO A 79 -5.71 4.87 -6.89
N MET A 80 -4.40 4.76 -6.63
CA MET A 80 -3.82 3.67 -5.86
C MET A 80 -3.15 4.20 -4.60
N ILE A 81 -3.41 3.53 -3.49
CA ILE A 81 -2.70 3.71 -2.23
C ILE A 81 -1.66 2.60 -2.12
N VAL A 82 -0.44 2.93 -1.74
CA VAL A 82 0.64 1.94 -1.61
C VAL A 82 0.94 1.65 -0.15
N ASP A 83 1.19 0.39 0.16
CA ASP A 83 1.77 -0.03 1.43
C ASP A 83 3.25 0.38 1.46
N GLY A 84 3.60 1.26 2.37
CA GLY A 84 4.95 1.78 2.54
C GLY A 84 5.70 1.18 3.73
N ASP A 85 5.19 0.10 4.30
CA ASP A 85 5.76 -0.51 5.49
C ASP A 85 6.05 0.53 6.58
N THR A 86 7.23 0.50 7.17
CA THR A 86 7.69 1.50 8.15
C THR A 86 8.43 2.67 7.52
N GLY A 87 8.41 2.77 6.18
CA GLY A 87 9.07 3.84 5.42
C GLY A 87 10.50 3.56 5.01
N TYR A 88 11.00 2.34 5.20
CA TYR A 88 12.31 1.84 4.73
C TYR A 88 13.52 2.55 5.33
N GLY A 89 13.47 2.85 6.63
CA GLY A 89 14.59 3.39 7.38
C GLY A 89 14.20 4.50 8.35
N ASN A 90 15.09 5.46 8.53
CA ASN A 90 14.88 6.59 9.43
C ASN A 90 13.96 7.67 8.81
N ALA A 91 13.71 8.75 9.53
CA ALA A 91 12.83 9.83 9.07
C ALA A 91 13.22 10.42 7.70
N MET A 92 14.50 10.43 7.36
CA MET A 92 14.95 10.92 6.05
C MET A 92 14.62 9.93 4.93
N ASN A 93 14.69 8.63 5.24
CA ASN A 93 14.26 7.58 4.32
C ASN A 93 12.75 7.65 4.08
N VAL A 94 11.95 7.86 5.13
CA VAL A 94 10.49 8.02 5.00
C VAL A 94 10.15 9.18 4.06
N ARG A 95 10.81 10.34 4.22
CA ARG A 95 10.62 11.49 3.32
C ARG A 95 10.95 11.14 1.86
N ARG A 96 12.03 10.39 1.64
CA ARG A 96 12.41 9.92 0.31
C ARG A 96 11.36 8.97 -0.26
N THR A 97 10.93 8.00 0.52
CA THR A 97 9.89 7.03 0.15
C THR A 97 8.61 7.73 -0.30
N LEU A 98 8.11 8.68 0.49
CA LEU A 98 6.94 9.48 0.14
C LEU A 98 7.13 10.23 -1.19
N LYS A 99 8.27 10.88 -1.36
CA LYS A 99 8.57 11.67 -2.56
C LYS A 99 8.63 10.79 -3.81
N GLU A 100 9.27 9.65 -3.74
CA GLU A 100 9.39 8.75 -4.89
C GLU A 100 8.06 8.08 -5.22
N CYS A 101 7.29 7.61 -4.24
CA CYS A 101 5.96 7.07 -4.48
C CYS A 101 5.02 8.12 -5.11
N SER A 102 5.09 9.37 -4.66
CA SER A 102 4.33 10.45 -5.28
C SER A 102 4.71 10.66 -6.76
N LYS A 103 6.01 10.59 -7.09
CA LYS A 103 6.47 10.71 -8.49
C LYS A 103 6.04 9.52 -9.34
N ALA A 104 5.94 8.34 -8.77
CA ALA A 104 5.44 7.15 -9.46
C ALA A 104 3.94 7.23 -9.76
N GLY A 105 3.24 8.22 -9.21
CA GLY A 105 1.80 8.42 -9.43
C GLY A 105 0.91 7.76 -8.38
N CYS A 106 1.45 7.34 -7.25
CA CYS A 106 0.64 6.89 -6.13
C CYS A 106 -0.23 8.02 -5.61
N ALA A 107 -1.49 7.73 -5.34
CA ALA A 107 -2.44 8.70 -4.80
C ALA A 107 -2.33 8.87 -3.29
N GLY A 108 -1.83 7.87 -2.60
CA GLY A 108 -1.60 7.85 -1.16
C GLY A 108 -0.59 6.79 -0.77
N ILE A 109 -0.14 6.85 0.45
CA ILE A 109 0.75 5.86 1.06
C ILE A 109 0.33 5.60 2.49
N LEU A 110 0.42 4.36 2.90
CA LEU A 110 0.22 3.93 4.27
C LEU A 110 1.59 3.69 4.89
N ILE A 111 1.85 4.28 6.03
CA ILE A 111 3.08 4.07 6.81
C ILE A 111 2.71 3.52 8.18
N GLU A 112 3.33 2.44 8.57
CA GLU A 112 3.12 1.83 9.86
C GLU A 112 4.06 2.41 10.91
N ASP A 113 3.55 2.72 12.10
CA ASP A 113 4.32 3.25 13.21
C ASP A 113 4.84 2.13 14.13
N GLN A 114 5.47 1.14 13.55
CA GLN A 114 6.09 0.06 14.30
C GLN A 114 7.62 0.05 14.21
N LEU A 115 8.24 -0.62 15.15
CA LEU A 115 9.69 -0.80 15.15
C LEU A 115 10.11 -1.91 14.18
N ALA A 116 11.27 -1.75 13.58
CA ALA A 116 11.89 -2.83 12.83
C ALA A 116 12.51 -3.86 13.80
N PRO A 117 12.45 -5.14 13.44
CA PRO A 117 11.88 -5.73 12.24
C PRO A 117 10.34 -5.74 12.26
N LYS A 118 9.75 -5.48 11.09
CA LYS A 118 8.32 -5.48 10.90
C LYS A 118 7.69 -6.82 11.29
N ARG A 119 6.50 -6.77 11.85
CA ARG A 119 5.66 -7.95 12.13
C ARG A 119 4.32 -7.77 11.46
N CYS A 120 4.02 -8.68 10.55
CA CYS A 120 2.75 -8.66 9.84
C CYS A 120 1.66 -9.40 10.63
N GLY A 121 0.52 -8.76 10.77
CA GLY A 121 -0.62 -9.33 11.46
C GLY A 121 -1.20 -10.59 10.84
N HIS A 122 -0.99 -10.79 9.58
CA HIS A 122 -1.49 -11.96 8.88
C HIS A 122 -0.62 -13.20 9.08
N THR A 123 0.60 -13.03 9.53
CA THR A 123 1.56 -14.14 9.62
C THR A 123 1.85 -14.62 11.01
N VAL A 124 1.47 -13.85 12.02
CA VAL A 124 1.80 -14.27 13.34
C VAL A 124 0.63 -14.21 14.19
N SER A 125 0.31 -15.18 14.63
CA SER A 125 -0.27 -15.24 15.86
C SER A 125 -0.74 -13.93 16.40
N TYR A 126 -1.40 -13.23 15.65
CA TYR A 126 -2.15 -12.16 16.16
C TYR A 126 -3.19 -12.66 17.10
N THR A 127 -3.33 -13.91 17.09
CA THR A 127 -4.19 -14.51 18.09
C THR A 127 -3.84 -14.10 19.49
N HIS A 128 -2.63 -13.61 19.66
CA HIS A 128 -2.25 -13.19 20.97
C HIS A 128 -2.38 -11.71 21.21
N LEU A 129 -2.75 -11.06 20.18
CA LEU A 129 -2.83 -9.68 20.33
C LEU A 129 -4.14 -9.32 20.65
N THR A 130 -4.76 -10.04 21.09
CA THR A 130 -6.02 -9.76 21.39
C THR A 130 -6.02 -8.63 22.20
N LEU A 131 -6.15 -7.98 22.00
CA LEU A 131 -6.45 -6.98 22.65
C LEU A 131 -6.03 -6.45 23.63
N PRO A 132 -5.78 -6.14 23.80
CA PRO A 132 -5.44 -5.62 24.75
C PRO A 132 -5.49 -4.57 25.11
N THR A 133 -5.35 -4.31 24.74
CA THR A 133 -5.55 -3.28 24.78
C THR A 133 -5.93 -2.62 25.84
N LYS A 134 -5.58 -2.60 26.52
CA LYS A 134 -5.75 -2.03 27.45
C LYS A 134 -5.16 -0.96 27.47
N VAL A 135 -5.41 -0.37 27.32
CA VAL A 135 -5.19 0.85 27.40
C VAL A 135 -5.54 1.35 28.62
N THR A 136 -4.87 1.84 29.24
CA THR A 136 -5.15 2.57 30.43
C THR A 136 -4.86 3.99 30.24
#